data_bd5043e64ab44130864df46912a711b4
#
_entry.id   bd5043e64ab44130864df46912a711b4
#
_cell.length_a   1.000
_cell.length_b   1.000
_cell.length_c   1.000
_cell.angle_alpha   90.00
_cell.angle_beta   90.00
_cell.angle_gamma   90.00
#
_symmetry.space_group_name_H-M   'P 1'
#
loop_
_entity.id
_entity.type
_entity.pdbx_description
1 polymer ?
#
loop_
_entity_poly.entity_id
_entity_poly.type
_entity_poly.pdbx_seq_one_letter_code
_entity_poly.pdbx_strand_id
1 'polypeptide(L)'
;MKNFGENDTIVAISTPPGEGGIGIIRISGENSGIVASKLFKCAKKDLTVENFESHKVVYGKIVDEKGNVIDEALCIAMWAPNSYTKENVVEIQSHGGALVVRRILELALQNGARMAEPGEFTKRAFLNGRLDLSQAQSVMDIIKARTDASLRMAAGHLQGKFSDEIKAMRHDILEVIAHLEASIDFPEYDIEDVAKDEASAKVRSIKNRIEEMLSTFNTGRILRDGLVTAIIGKPNVGKSSLLNTLLREDRAIVTDIPGTTRDSLEEYANIGGVPLKIIDTAGIRETEDKVEQIGVEKSMSYVQKADLILALFDTSSDLTKEDEEIINLLQGKEGIVLLTKNDLSCVLDIEDLQKRLQGNFKYMQISTFNNDGIKELEQEIVNRVYSGTVKQAEGVFVNNVRQANALKEAQKYLEDCLNTIEMDMAEDFIVIDIRSAWEKLGEITGDTVDEDIIDQIFSQFCIGK
;
A
#
# COMPACT_ATOMS: atom_id res chain seq x y z
N MET A 1 10.32 -26.40 7.62
CA MET A 1 9.62 -25.87 8.83
C MET A 1 10.65 -25.33 9.80
N LYS A 2 10.83 -24.03 9.87
CA LYS A 2 11.44 -23.41 11.06
C LYS A 2 10.29 -23.31 12.07
N ASN A 3 10.24 -24.24 13.01
CA ASN A 3 9.39 -24.09 14.20
C ASN A 3 9.83 -22.79 14.88
N PHE A 4 9.11 -21.71 14.65
CA PHE A 4 9.13 -20.57 15.55
C PHE A 4 8.64 -21.14 16.90
N GLY A 5 9.52 -21.18 17.90
CA GLY A 5 9.14 -21.63 19.23
C GLY A 5 7.94 -20.78 19.67
N GLU A 6 6.80 -21.41 19.90
CA GLU A 6 5.53 -20.77 20.24
C GLU A 6 5.63 -19.81 21.45
N ASN A 7 6.80 -19.69 22.11
CA ASN A 7 7.02 -18.91 23.33
C ASN A 7 8.32 -18.08 23.32
N ASP A 8 8.91 -17.76 22.14
CA ASP A 8 10.12 -16.95 22.14
C ASP A 8 9.82 -15.44 22.28
N THR A 9 10.74 -14.73 22.90
CA THR A 9 10.64 -13.28 23.07
C THR A 9 11.48 -12.59 22.03
N ILE A 10 10.86 -11.71 21.24
CA ILE A 10 11.50 -10.95 20.16
C ILE A 10 11.77 -9.50 20.57
N VAL A 11 12.77 -8.91 19.96
CA VAL A 11 13.15 -7.51 20.15
C VAL A 11 13.53 -6.85 18.83
N ALA A 12 13.14 -5.59 18.66
CA ALA A 12 13.63 -4.75 17.57
C ALA A 12 13.61 -3.26 17.93
N ILE A 13 14.35 -2.49 17.12
CA ILE A 13 14.25 -1.04 17.07
C ILE A 13 13.01 -0.69 16.27
N SER A 14 12.07 0.08 16.86
CA SER A 14 10.78 0.42 16.23
C SER A 14 10.73 1.85 15.67
N THR A 15 11.80 2.63 15.87
CA THR A 15 11.96 3.97 15.27
C THR A 15 12.83 3.90 14.02
N PRO A 16 12.68 4.82 13.05
CA PRO A 16 13.56 4.89 11.89
C PRO A 16 15.03 5.00 12.29
N PRO A 17 15.98 4.42 11.51
CA PRO A 17 17.40 4.60 11.74
C PRO A 17 17.81 6.04 11.52
N GLY A 18 18.75 6.54 12.33
CA GLY A 18 19.26 7.91 12.26
C GLY A 18 19.32 8.57 13.63
N GLU A 19 19.74 9.83 13.68
CA GLU A 19 19.75 10.64 14.90
C GLU A 19 18.38 11.30 15.09
N GLY A 20 17.77 11.08 16.24
CA GLY A 20 16.46 11.62 16.59
C GLY A 20 16.37 11.96 18.09
N GLY A 21 15.32 12.64 18.50
CA GLY A 21 15.08 12.95 19.91
C GLY A 21 14.75 11.70 20.74
N ILE A 22 14.08 10.71 20.14
CA ILE A 22 13.61 9.50 20.82
C ILE A 22 13.93 8.26 19.96
N GLY A 23 14.44 7.21 20.62
CA GLY A 23 14.59 5.86 20.08
C GLY A 23 13.73 4.87 20.86
N ILE A 24 13.01 3.99 20.16
CA ILE A 24 12.13 3.01 20.78
C ILE A 24 12.63 1.60 20.49
N ILE A 25 12.86 0.83 21.55
CA ILE A 25 13.06 -0.61 21.47
C ILE A 25 11.78 -1.29 21.93
N ARG A 26 11.26 -2.19 21.10
CA ARG A 26 10.06 -2.98 21.38
C ARG A 26 10.45 -4.44 21.64
N ILE A 27 9.94 -5.01 22.72
CA ILE A 27 10.13 -6.39 23.12
C ILE A 27 8.76 -7.03 23.21
N SER A 28 8.52 -8.18 22.55
CA SER A 28 7.23 -8.90 22.58
C SER A 28 7.47 -10.38 22.88
N GLY A 29 6.58 -10.95 23.67
CA GLY A 29 6.61 -12.35 24.06
C GLY A 29 6.47 -12.55 25.57
N GLU A 30 6.36 -13.81 26.00
CA GLU A 30 6.09 -14.18 27.40
C GLU A 30 7.10 -13.56 28.37
N ASN A 31 8.39 -13.58 28.01
CA ASN A 31 9.48 -13.10 28.85
C ASN A 31 9.84 -11.62 28.66
N SER A 32 9.03 -10.83 27.95
CA SER A 32 9.34 -9.42 27.64
C SER A 32 9.57 -8.57 28.88
N GLY A 33 8.78 -8.78 29.94
CA GLY A 33 8.95 -8.10 31.23
C GLY A 33 10.25 -8.50 31.94
N ILE A 34 10.60 -9.78 31.92
CA ILE A 34 11.85 -10.32 32.53
C ILE A 34 13.08 -9.74 31.81
N VAL A 35 13.07 -9.77 30.47
CA VAL A 35 14.15 -9.19 29.66
C VAL A 35 14.30 -7.71 29.98
N ALA A 36 13.23 -6.94 29.94
CA ALA A 36 13.24 -5.52 30.22
C ALA A 36 13.70 -5.18 31.65
N SER A 37 13.32 -5.97 32.66
CA SER A 37 13.72 -5.77 34.05
C SER A 37 15.25 -5.88 34.29
N LYS A 38 15.94 -6.61 33.42
CA LYS A 38 17.41 -6.73 33.52
C LYS A 38 18.12 -5.47 33.02
N LEU A 39 17.56 -4.76 32.03
CA LEU A 39 18.19 -3.57 31.43
C LEU A 39 17.62 -2.27 32.02
N PHE A 40 16.37 -2.23 32.45
CA PHE A 40 15.71 -1.03 32.96
C PHE A 40 15.60 -1.03 34.49
N LYS A 41 16.09 0.02 35.12
CA LYS A 41 15.99 0.22 36.58
C LYS A 41 15.10 1.40 36.87
N CYS A 42 13.98 1.13 37.51
CA CYS A 42 13.03 2.13 37.94
C CYS A 42 13.62 3.04 39.02
N ALA A 43 13.18 4.31 39.06
CA ALA A 43 13.56 5.25 40.12
C ALA A 43 13.00 4.83 41.49
N LYS A 44 11.89 4.09 41.52
CA LYS A 44 11.36 3.46 42.76
C LYS A 44 12.02 2.09 42.93
N LYS A 45 12.75 1.92 44.04
CA LYS A 45 13.61 0.74 44.28
C LYS A 45 12.89 -0.60 44.29
N ASP A 46 11.60 -0.62 44.66
CA ASP A 46 10.82 -1.86 44.83
C ASP A 46 9.93 -2.17 43.60
N LEU A 47 10.06 -1.42 42.47
CA LEU A 47 9.25 -1.59 41.31
C LEU A 47 10.10 -2.15 40.15
N THR A 48 9.76 -3.36 39.70
CA THR A 48 10.33 -4.02 38.53
C THR A 48 9.37 -3.92 37.33
N VAL A 49 9.87 -4.05 36.11
CA VAL A 49 9.03 -3.95 34.90
C VAL A 49 7.89 -4.96 34.91
N GLU A 50 8.12 -6.17 35.43
CA GLU A 50 7.11 -7.23 35.55
C GLU A 50 5.90 -6.83 36.42
N ASN A 51 6.10 -5.87 37.33
CA ASN A 51 5.07 -5.37 38.24
C ASN A 51 4.48 -4.02 37.77
N PHE A 52 4.78 -3.56 36.53
CA PHE A 52 4.20 -2.34 36.04
C PHE A 52 2.71 -2.50 35.76
N GLU A 53 1.97 -1.46 36.09
CA GLU A 53 0.60 -1.34 35.65
C GLU A 53 0.56 -1.16 34.14
N SER A 54 -0.27 -1.94 33.44
CA SER A 54 -0.37 -1.94 32.00
C SER A 54 -0.69 -0.53 31.46
N HIS A 55 -0.01 -0.13 30.40
CA HIS A 55 -0.17 1.15 29.69
C HIS A 55 0.23 2.37 30.52
N LYS A 56 0.98 2.20 31.61
CA LYS A 56 1.55 3.32 32.36
C LYS A 56 3.02 3.54 32.01
N VAL A 57 3.37 4.79 31.88
CA VAL A 57 4.74 5.23 31.63
C VAL A 57 5.51 5.31 32.93
N VAL A 58 6.66 4.68 33.00
CA VAL A 58 7.56 4.70 34.15
C VAL A 58 8.91 5.25 33.76
N TYR A 59 9.40 6.25 34.51
CA TYR A 59 10.75 6.80 34.32
C TYR A 59 11.79 5.97 35.05
N GLY A 60 12.94 5.79 34.41
CA GLY A 60 14.06 5.05 34.99
C GLY A 60 15.35 5.20 34.20
N LYS A 61 16.27 4.29 34.42
CA LYS A 61 17.60 4.29 33.80
C LYS A 61 17.86 2.97 33.11
N ILE A 62 18.51 3.03 31.95
CA ILE A 62 19.08 1.86 31.29
C ILE A 62 20.47 1.62 31.88
N VAL A 63 20.71 0.38 32.26
CA VAL A 63 21.98 -0.03 32.85
C VAL A 63 22.60 -1.19 32.06
N ASP A 64 23.93 -1.22 32.01
CA ASP A 64 24.67 -2.37 31.49
C ASP A 64 24.79 -3.50 32.54
N GLU A 65 25.44 -4.61 32.18
CA GLU A 65 25.67 -5.78 33.05
C GLU A 65 26.48 -5.44 34.30
N LYS A 66 27.27 -4.37 34.25
CA LYS A 66 28.12 -3.88 35.36
C LYS A 66 27.37 -2.86 36.23
N GLY A 67 26.15 -2.49 35.88
CA GLY A 67 25.33 -1.49 36.57
C GLY A 67 25.66 -0.05 36.19
N ASN A 68 26.49 0.18 35.16
CA ASN A 68 26.74 1.54 34.66
C ASN A 68 25.50 2.06 33.90
N VAL A 69 25.16 3.33 34.13
CA VAL A 69 24.05 3.98 33.46
C VAL A 69 24.46 4.29 32.01
N ILE A 70 23.67 3.80 31.05
CA ILE A 70 23.81 4.08 29.62
C ILE A 70 22.98 5.30 29.24
N ASP A 71 21.72 5.33 29.72
CA ASP A 71 20.79 6.41 29.38
C ASP A 71 19.67 6.51 30.45
N GLU A 72 18.97 7.64 30.46
CA GLU A 72 17.68 7.81 31.14
C GLU A 72 16.57 7.53 30.12
N ALA A 73 15.53 6.81 30.54
CA ALA A 73 14.50 6.32 29.62
C ALA A 73 13.12 6.26 30.26
N LEU A 74 12.10 6.20 29.39
CA LEU A 74 10.75 5.83 29.75
C LEU A 74 10.51 4.37 29.38
N CYS A 75 9.77 3.65 30.20
CA CYS A 75 9.39 2.27 29.94
C CYS A 75 7.88 2.12 30.07
N ILE A 76 7.27 1.42 29.10
CA ILE A 76 5.84 1.13 29.08
C ILE A 76 5.68 -0.37 28.94
N ALA A 77 4.92 -0.99 29.83
CA ALA A 77 4.50 -2.38 29.70
C ALA A 77 3.03 -2.43 29.26
N MET A 78 2.73 -3.31 28.33
CA MET A 78 1.39 -3.59 27.80
C MET A 78 1.18 -5.10 27.90
N TRP A 79 0.36 -5.52 28.87
CA TRP A 79 0.17 -6.94 29.15
C TRP A 79 -0.92 -7.55 28.29
N ALA A 80 -0.71 -8.80 27.90
CA ALA A 80 -1.67 -9.59 27.15
C ALA A 80 -3.06 -9.61 27.82
N PRO A 81 -4.16 -9.60 27.03
CA PRO A 81 -4.22 -9.52 25.57
C PRO A 81 -4.22 -8.07 25.01
N ASN A 82 -4.09 -7.06 25.88
CA ASN A 82 -4.23 -5.65 25.52
C ASN A 82 -2.88 -5.05 25.08
N SER A 83 -2.33 -5.52 23.96
CA SER A 83 -1.08 -5.07 23.38
C SER A 83 -1.13 -5.10 21.85
N TYR A 84 -0.05 -4.66 21.18
CA TYR A 84 0.01 -4.69 19.72
C TYR A 84 -0.05 -6.12 19.17
N THR A 85 0.66 -7.06 19.77
CA THR A 85 0.75 -8.46 19.34
C THR A 85 -0.23 -9.38 20.04
N LYS A 86 -1.05 -8.89 20.97
CA LYS A 86 -1.80 -9.67 21.99
C LYS A 86 -0.91 -10.50 22.92
N GLU A 87 0.42 -10.38 22.83
CA GLU A 87 1.37 -10.93 23.80
C GLU A 87 1.73 -9.88 24.85
N ASN A 88 2.59 -10.21 25.81
CA ASN A 88 3.20 -9.21 26.67
C ASN A 88 4.18 -8.37 25.84
N VAL A 89 4.01 -7.05 25.83
CA VAL A 89 4.87 -6.12 25.12
C VAL A 89 5.46 -5.11 26.07
N VAL A 90 6.76 -4.85 25.94
CA VAL A 90 7.45 -3.77 26.64
C VAL A 90 8.12 -2.85 25.63
N GLU A 91 7.92 -1.56 25.77
CA GLU A 91 8.63 -0.53 25.01
C GLU A 91 9.53 0.28 25.93
N ILE A 92 10.78 0.43 25.51
CA ILE A 92 11.78 1.27 26.16
C ILE A 92 12.05 2.45 25.23
N GLN A 93 11.78 3.65 25.69
CA GLN A 93 11.94 4.92 24.99
C GLN A 93 13.16 5.64 25.56
N SER A 94 14.26 5.60 24.85
CA SER A 94 15.55 6.24 25.17
C SER A 94 15.79 7.47 24.29
N HIS A 95 16.90 8.17 24.50
CA HIS A 95 17.38 9.12 23.48
C HIS A 95 17.69 8.40 22.17
N GLY A 96 17.38 9.07 21.04
CA GLY A 96 17.40 8.50 19.70
C GLY A 96 18.77 8.47 19.02
N GLY A 97 19.86 8.47 19.79
CA GLY A 97 21.19 8.31 19.25
C GLY A 97 21.44 6.87 18.77
N ALA A 98 21.97 6.67 17.57
CA ALA A 98 22.16 5.36 16.97
C ALA A 98 22.97 4.39 17.86
N LEU A 99 23.96 4.90 18.60
CA LEU A 99 24.77 4.09 19.52
C LEU A 99 23.94 3.64 20.73
N VAL A 100 23.15 4.53 21.32
CA VAL A 100 22.33 4.24 22.51
C VAL A 100 21.29 3.16 22.17
N VAL A 101 20.56 3.36 21.10
CA VAL A 101 19.49 2.44 20.66
C VAL A 101 20.06 1.06 20.33
N ARG A 102 21.22 1.00 19.63
CA ARG A 102 21.91 -0.24 19.33
C ARG A 102 22.37 -0.94 20.60
N ARG A 103 22.90 -0.20 21.58
CA ARG A 103 23.39 -0.77 22.83
C ARG A 103 22.26 -1.39 23.67
N ILE A 104 21.09 -0.75 23.72
CA ILE A 104 19.91 -1.28 24.38
C ILE A 104 19.43 -2.57 23.69
N LEU A 105 19.42 -2.59 22.35
CA LEU A 105 19.10 -3.79 21.58
C LEU A 105 20.06 -4.94 21.91
N GLU A 106 21.38 -4.71 21.89
CA GLU A 106 22.40 -5.70 22.25
C GLU A 106 22.16 -6.28 23.65
N LEU A 107 21.84 -5.43 24.63
CA LEU A 107 21.51 -5.87 25.98
C LEU A 107 20.26 -6.74 26.03
N ALA A 108 19.21 -6.41 25.28
CA ALA A 108 18.00 -7.23 25.22
C ALA A 108 18.28 -8.62 24.62
N LEU A 109 19.13 -8.68 23.57
CA LEU A 109 19.56 -9.94 22.95
C LEU A 109 20.38 -10.80 23.94
N GLN A 110 21.33 -10.20 24.66
CA GLN A 110 22.14 -10.88 25.69
C GLN A 110 21.28 -11.42 26.85
N ASN A 111 20.12 -10.81 27.11
CA ASN A 111 19.23 -11.18 28.20
C ASN A 111 18.09 -12.12 27.79
N GLY A 112 18.17 -12.74 26.61
CA GLY A 112 17.30 -13.85 26.21
C GLY A 112 16.19 -13.47 25.22
N ALA A 113 16.19 -12.26 24.67
CA ALA A 113 15.38 -11.95 23.50
C ALA A 113 16.11 -12.39 22.22
N ARG A 114 15.34 -12.64 21.16
CA ARG A 114 15.83 -12.87 19.79
C ARG A 114 15.52 -11.64 18.93
N MET A 115 16.36 -11.38 17.94
CA MET A 115 16.03 -10.35 16.94
C MET A 115 14.74 -10.70 16.21
N ALA A 116 13.84 -9.72 16.10
CA ALA A 116 12.63 -9.87 15.31
C ALA A 116 12.96 -9.93 13.80
N GLU A 117 12.22 -10.75 13.08
CA GLU A 117 12.22 -10.78 11.63
C GLU A 117 11.42 -9.59 11.05
N PRO A 118 11.58 -9.25 9.73
CA PRO A 118 10.75 -8.25 9.09
C PRO A 118 9.26 -8.56 9.28
N GLY A 119 8.48 -7.58 9.73
CA GLY A 119 7.03 -7.72 9.94
C GLY A 119 6.59 -8.62 11.07
N GLU A 120 7.49 -9.17 11.90
CA GLU A 120 7.14 -10.22 12.86
C GLU A 120 6.15 -9.76 13.93
N PHE A 121 6.24 -8.52 14.40
CA PHE A 121 5.24 -8.01 15.36
C PHE A 121 3.83 -7.97 14.77
N THR A 122 3.70 -7.55 13.52
CA THR A 122 2.40 -7.50 12.83
C THR A 122 1.92 -8.90 12.45
N LYS A 123 2.85 -9.82 12.09
CA LYS A 123 2.55 -11.23 11.88
C LYS A 123 1.97 -11.87 13.15
N ARG A 124 2.58 -11.62 14.32
CA ARG A 124 2.06 -12.09 15.62
C ARG A 124 0.70 -11.48 15.94
N ALA A 125 0.49 -10.18 15.64
CA ALA A 125 -0.81 -9.54 15.78
C ALA A 125 -1.89 -10.22 14.91
N PHE A 126 -1.55 -10.63 13.69
CA PHE A 126 -2.41 -11.40 12.79
C PHE A 126 -2.66 -12.83 13.35
N LEU A 127 -1.62 -13.59 13.67
CA LEU A 127 -1.73 -14.97 14.17
C LEU A 127 -2.53 -15.03 15.48
N ASN A 128 -2.40 -14.04 16.35
CA ASN A 128 -3.15 -13.91 17.59
C ASN A 128 -4.56 -13.32 17.40
N GLY A 129 -5.00 -13.11 16.16
CA GLY A 129 -6.36 -12.66 15.81
C GLY A 129 -6.67 -11.23 16.29
N ARG A 130 -5.67 -10.33 16.40
CA ARG A 130 -5.90 -8.91 16.61
C ARG A 130 -6.23 -8.20 15.30
N LEU A 131 -5.55 -8.57 14.23
CA LEU A 131 -5.73 -8.03 12.89
C LEU A 131 -6.01 -9.19 11.95
N ASP A 132 -6.81 -8.99 10.93
CA ASP A 132 -6.84 -9.86 9.78
C ASP A 132 -5.74 -9.48 8.76
N LEU A 133 -5.56 -10.28 7.70
CA LEU A 133 -4.46 -10.09 6.76
C LEU A 133 -4.57 -8.76 5.98
N SER A 134 -5.78 -8.31 5.66
CA SER A 134 -6.02 -7.02 5.01
C SER A 134 -5.67 -5.85 5.92
N GLN A 135 -6.08 -5.91 7.19
CA GLN A 135 -5.72 -4.93 8.21
C GLN A 135 -4.20 -4.92 8.46
N ALA A 136 -3.56 -6.08 8.51
CA ALA A 136 -2.11 -6.17 8.66
C ALA A 136 -1.37 -5.48 7.50
N GLN A 137 -1.78 -5.72 6.26
CA GLN A 137 -1.21 -5.05 5.08
C GLN A 137 -1.38 -3.52 5.15
N SER A 138 -2.51 -3.04 5.65
CA SER A 138 -2.80 -1.61 5.77
C SER A 138 -1.86 -0.87 6.75
N VAL A 139 -1.23 -1.57 7.69
CA VAL A 139 -0.19 -0.98 8.56
C VAL A 139 0.97 -0.41 7.72
N MET A 140 1.40 -1.15 6.68
CA MET A 140 2.44 -0.67 5.77
C MET A 140 1.93 0.43 4.84
N ASP A 141 0.66 0.34 4.41
CA ASP A 141 0.05 1.37 3.57
C ASP A 141 -0.03 2.71 4.32
N ILE A 142 -0.33 2.72 5.62
CA ILE A 142 -0.29 3.93 6.47
C ILE A 142 1.13 4.51 6.55
N ILE A 143 2.15 3.66 6.76
CA ILE A 143 3.55 4.11 6.89
C ILE A 143 4.05 4.70 5.58
N LYS A 144 3.63 4.13 4.45
CA LYS A 144 4.04 4.55 3.10
C LYS A 144 3.15 5.63 2.50
N ALA A 145 2.05 6.00 3.14
CA ALA A 145 1.10 7.00 2.62
C ALA A 145 1.81 8.33 2.32
N ARG A 146 1.56 8.86 1.12
CA ARG A 146 2.18 10.08 0.60
C ARG A 146 1.19 11.25 0.54
N THR A 147 -0.09 10.97 0.58
CA THR A 147 -1.16 11.96 0.52
C THR A 147 -2.22 11.69 1.59
N ASP A 148 -3.01 12.70 1.93
CA ASP A 148 -4.13 12.53 2.86
C ASP A 148 -5.17 11.53 2.35
N ALA A 149 -5.37 11.43 1.03
CA ALA A 149 -6.26 10.46 0.44
C ALA A 149 -5.75 9.03 0.63
N SER A 150 -4.45 8.80 0.39
CA SER A 150 -3.79 7.50 0.66
C SER A 150 -3.87 7.12 2.13
N LEU A 151 -3.62 8.10 3.03
CA LEU A 151 -3.68 7.86 4.48
C LEU A 151 -5.10 7.52 4.94
N ARG A 152 -6.13 8.25 4.47
CA ARG A 152 -7.53 7.95 4.81
C ARG A 152 -7.97 6.57 4.34
N MET A 153 -7.60 6.18 3.11
CA MET A 153 -7.88 4.85 2.58
C MET A 153 -7.24 3.75 3.44
N ALA A 154 -5.93 3.88 3.73
CA ALA A 154 -5.20 2.91 4.56
C ALA A 154 -5.76 2.84 5.99
N ALA A 155 -6.12 3.96 6.60
CA ALA A 155 -6.76 4.02 7.92
C ALA A 155 -8.14 3.33 7.91
N GLY A 156 -8.93 3.49 6.85
CA GLY A 156 -10.20 2.79 6.68
C GLY A 156 -10.03 1.26 6.63
N HIS A 157 -9.01 0.79 5.91
CA HIS A 157 -8.66 -0.64 5.87
C HIS A 157 -8.22 -1.15 7.26
N LEU A 158 -7.35 -0.40 7.96
CA LEU A 158 -6.93 -0.78 9.31
C LEU A 158 -8.10 -0.84 10.30
N GLN A 159 -9.10 0.03 10.15
CA GLN A 159 -10.33 0.00 10.95
C GLN A 159 -11.26 -1.18 10.61
N GLY A 160 -10.96 -1.94 9.55
CA GLY A 160 -11.71 -3.13 9.17
C GLY A 160 -12.82 -2.91 8.15
N LYS A 161 -13.06 -1.68 7.65
CA LYS A 161 -14.17 -1.41 6.70
C LYS A 161 -14.18 -2.34 5.49
N PHE A 162 -13.00 -2.61 4.91
CA PHE A 162 -12.86 -3.53 3.79
C PHE A 162 -13.11 -4.99 4.22
N SER A 163 -12.54 -5.40 5.34
CA SER A 163 -12.69 -6.75 5.87
C SER A 163 -14.15 -7.06 6.27
N ASP A 164 -14.86 -6.07 6.79
CA ASP A 164 -16.26 -6.22 7.19
C ASP A 164 -17.15 -6.49 5.97
N GLU A 165 -16.90 -5.82 4.81
CA GLU A 165 -17.58 -6.11 3.56
C GLU A 165 -17.31 -7.55 3.06
N ILE A 166 -16.06 -8.00 3.13
CA ILE A 166 -15.69 -9.39 2.77
C ILE A 166 -16.39 -10.39 3.70
N LYS A 167 -16.36 -10.14 5.02
CA LYS A 167 -17.01 -11.01 6.00
C LYS A 167 -18.53 -11.06 5.81
N ALA A 168 -19.17 -9.94 5.48
CA ALA A 168 -20.61 -9.89 5.19
C ALA A 168 -20.94 -10.74 3.94
N MET A 169 -20.18 -10.60 2.83
CA MET A 169 -20.38 -11.43 1.64
C MET A 169 -20.16 -12.92 1.94
N ARG A 170 -19.14 -13.27 2.73
CA ARG A 170 -18.89 -14.67 3.14
C ARG A 170 -20.03 -15.21 4.01
N HIS A 171 -20.62 -14.38 4.86
CA HIS A 171 -21.78 -14.77 5.65
C HIS A 171 -23.00 -15.04 4.77
N ASP A 172 -23.29 -14.14 3.82
CA ASP A 172 -24.38 -14.32 2.85
C ASP A 172 -24.21 -15.60 2.02
N ILE A 173 -22.96 -15.92 1.60
CA ILE A 173 -22.64 -17.19 0.91
C ILE A 173 -22.89 -18.39 1.81
N LEU A 174 -22.47 -18.33 3.07
CA LEU A 174 -22.63 -19.43 4.02
C LEU A 174 -24.12 -19.75 4.26
N GLU A 175 -24.96 -18.72 4.31
CA GLU A 175 -26.42 -18.90 4.42
C GLU A 175 -26.97 -19.62 3.18
N VAL A 176 -26.51 -19.27 1.96
CA VAL A 176 -26.93 -19.95 0.74
C VAL A 176 -26.49 -21.42 0.75
N ILE A 177 -25.24 -21.69 1.15
CA ILE A 177 -24.75 -23.08 1.28
C ILE A 177 -25.61 -23.88 2.25
N ALA A 178 -25.91 -23.31 3.42
CA ALA A 178 -26.72 -24.00 4.43
C ALA A 178 -28.15 -24.30 3.93
N HIS A 179 -28.78 -23.39 3.16
CA HIS A 179 -30.11 -23.63 2.57
C HIS A 179 -30.07 -24.73 1.52
N LEU A 180 -29.06 -24.74 0.62
CA LEU A 180 -28.91 -25.76 -0.41
C LEU A 180 -28.59 -27.14 0.20
N GLU A 181 -27.70 -27.21 1.18
CA GLU A 181 -27.39 -28.47 1.88
C GLU A 181 -28.62 -29.03 2.61
N ALA A 182 -29.44 -28.15 3.23
CA ALA A 182 -30.68 -28.56 3.86
C ALA A 182 -31.70 -29.11 2.85
N SER A 183 -31.76 -28.54 1.63
CA SER A 183 -32.62 -29.04 0.55
C SER A 183 -32.16 -30.41 0.06
N ILE A 184 -30.85 -30.61 -0.08
CA ILE A 184 -30.24 -31.91 -0.46
C ILE A 184 -30.52 -33.00 0.59
N ASP A 185 -30.37 -32.65 1.89
CA ASP A 185 -30.55 -33.61 3.00
C ASP A 185 -32.02 -33.99 3.27
N PHE A 186 -32.97 -33.10 2.91
CA PHE A 186 -34.38 -33.27 3.19
C PHE A 186 -35.28 -33.08 1.96
N PRO A 187 -35.15 -33.89 0.89
CA PRO A 187 -35.85 -33.72 -0.38
C PRO A 187 -37.38 -33.88 -0.26
N GLU A 188 -37.87 -34.42 0.84
CA GLU A 188 -39.32 -34.69 1.07
C GLU A 188 -40.16 -33.41 1.36
N TYR A 189 -39.52 -32.24 1.49
CA TYR A 189 -40.20 -30.98 1.83
C TYR A 189 -40.55 -30.10 0.60
N ASP A 190 -40.27 -30.54 -0.64
CA ASP A 190 -40.56 -29.80 -1.90
C ASP A 190 -40.00 -28.36 -1.92
N ILE A 191 -38.85 -28.12 -1.30
CA ILE A 191 -38.23 -26.80 -1.11
C ILE A 191 -37.27 -26.43 -2.27
N GLU A 192 -37.02 -27.37 -3.20
CA GLU A 192 -35.92 -27.31 -4.19
C GLU A 192 -35.99 -26.06 -5.10
N ASP A 193 -37.15 -25.76 -5.69
CA ASP A 193 -37.28 -24.61 -6.60
C ASP A 193 -37.19 -23.27 -5.87
N VAL A 194 -37.71 -23.16 -4.65
CA VAL A 194 -37.64 -21.96 -3.84
C VAL A 194 -36.20 -21.69 -3.36
N ALA A 195 -35.49 -22.76 -3.01
CA ALA A 195 -34.08 -22.66 -2.58
C ALA A 195 -33.17 -22.20 -3.72
N LYS A 196 -33.37 -22.69 -4.94
CA LYS A 196 -32.61 -22.29 -6.14
C LYS A 196 -32.86 -20.81 -6.51
N ASP A 197 -34.11 -20.36 -6.46
CA ASP A 197 -34.46 -18.96 -6.77
C ASP A 197 -33.87 -17.98 -5.73
N GLU A 198 -33.98 -18.28 -4.43
CA GLU A 198 -33.38 -17.50 -3.36
C GLU A 198 -31.84 -17.48 -3.45
N ALA A 199 -31.23 -18.64 -3.74
CA ALA A 199 -29.80 -18.76 -3.94
C ALA A 199 -29.34 -17.89 -5.12
N SER A 200 -30.04 -17.97 -6.27
CA SER A 200 -29.75 -17.16 -7.45
C SER A 200 -29.81 -15.67 -7.15
N ALA A 201 -30.85 -15.21 -6.44
CA ALA A 201 -30.99 -13.80 -6.08
C ALA A 201 -29.83 -13.31 -5.16
N LYS A 202 -29.48 -14.10 -4.12
CA LYS A 202 -28.37 -13.77 -3.22
C LYS A 202 -27.02 -13.78 -3.95
N VAL A 203 -26.76 -14.81 -4.76
CA VAL A 203 -25.50 -14.92 -5.54
C VAL A 203 -25.35 -13.74 -6.50
N ARG A 204 -26.42 -13.31 -7.20
CA ARG A 204 -26.40 -12.11 -8.04
C ARG A 204 -26.09 -10.85 -7.24
N SER A 205 -26.67 -10.70 -6.05
CA SER A 205 -26.39 -9.57 -5.16
C SER A 205 -24.93 -9.52 -4.75
N ILE A 206 -24.34 -10.65 -4.34
CA ILE A 206 -22.94 -10.74 -3.93
C ILE A 206 -22.01 -10.45 -5.12
N LYS A 207 -22.32 -11.01 -6.30
CA LYS A 207 -21.56 -10.75 -7.52
C LYS A 207 -21.53 -9.25 -7.85
N ASN A 208 -22.65 -8.55 -7.76
CA ASN A 208 -22.73 -7.11 -8.01
C ASN A 208 -21.86 -6.32 -7.00
N ARG A 209 -21.88 -6.69 -5.73
CA ARG A 209 -21.01 -6.06 -4.70
C ARG A 209 -19.54 -6.26 -5.02
N ILE A 210 -19.14 -7.46 -5.44
CA ILE A 210 -17.75 -7.73 -5.88
C ILE A 210 -17.39 -6.87 -7.10
N GLU A 211 -18.29 -6.72 -8.06
CA GLU A 211 -18.08 -5.91 -9.25
C GLU A 211 -17.89 -4.42 -8.90
N GLU A 212 -18.71 -3.89 -8.01
CA GLU A 212 -18.55 -2.53 -7.47
C GLU A 212 -17.19 -2.35 -6.79
N MET A 213 -16.77 -3.31 -5.95
CA MET A 213 -15.45 -3.27 -5.30
C MET A 213 -14.32 -3.32 -6.33
N LEU A 214 -14.39 -4.20 -7.33
CA LEU A 214 -13.39 -4.32 -8.38
C LEU A 214 -13.28 -3.04 -9.22
N SER A 215 -14.39 -2.30 -9.43
CA SER A 215 -14.38 -1.03 -10.15
C SER A 215 -13.49 0.02 -9.47
N THR A 216 -13.26 -0.10 -8.16
CA THR A 216 -12.40 0.82 -7.38
C THR A 216 -10.91 0.49 -7.47
N PHE A 217 -10.55 -0.69 -8.03
CA PHE A 217 -9.18 -1.21 -7.94
C PHE A 217 -8.12 -0.30 -8.55
N ASN A 218 -8.39 0.27 -9.73
CA ASN A 218 -7.41 1.13 -10.38
C ASN A 218 -7.12 2.39 -9.54
N THR A 219 -8.17 3.03 -9.03
CA THR A 219 -8.05 4.20 -8.14
C THR A 219 -7.35 3.82 -6.83
N GLY A 220 -7.74 2.71 -6.20
CA GLY A 220 -7.12 2.24 -4.95
C GLY A 220 -5.63 1.91 -5.11
N ARG A 221 -5.25 1.25 -6.21
CA ARG A 221 -3.85 0.96 -6.55
C ARG A 221 -3.04 2.26 -6.73
N ILE A 222 -3.59 3.23 -7.46
CA ILE A 222 -2.93 4.53 -7.67
C ILE A 222 -2.77 5.28 -6.35
N LEU A 223 -3.78 5.31 -5.50
CA LEU A 223 -3.69 5.97 -4.19
C LEU A 223 -2.65 5.30 -3.29
N ARG A 224 -2.45 4.00 -3.41
CA ARG A 224 -1.46 3.24 -2.64
C ARG A 224 -0.04 3.36 -3.19
N ASP A 225 0.15 3.05 -4.47
CA ASP A 225 1.46 2.87 -5.10
C ASP A 225 1.95 4.14 -5.81
N GLY A 226 1.05 5.08 -6.07
CA GLY A 226 1.26 6.28 -6.88
C GLY A 226 0.92 6.07 -8.35
N LEU A 227 0.55 7.16 -9.02
CA LEU A 227 0.36 7.23 -10.47
C LEU A 227 1.74 7.30 -11.13
N VAL A 228 2.19 6.18 -11.69
CA VAL A 228 3.49 6.11 -12.36
C VAL A 228 3.46 6.99 -13.61
N THR A 229 4.23 8.08 -13.60
CA THR A 229 4.18 9.12 -14.63
C THR A 229 5.53 9.26 -15.32
N ALA A 230 5.53 9.17 -16.65
CA ALA A 230 6.68 9.45 -17.49
C ALA A 230 6.57 10.86 -18.09
N ILE A 231 7.61 11.69 -17.91
CA ILE A 231 7.72 13.01 -18.51
C ILE A 231 8.69 12.91 -19.69
N ILE A 232 8.19 13.10 -20.93
CA ILE A 232 8.94 12.87 -22.15
C ILE A 232 8.96 14.14 -22.99
N GLY A 233 10.09 14.43 -23.60
CA GLY A 233 10.28 15.60 -24.47
C GLY A 233 11.75 15.79 -24.78
N LYS A 234 12.06 16.55 -25.84
CA LYS A 234 13.44 16.88 -26.23
C LYS A 234 14.20 17.66 -25.12
N PRO A 235 15.52 17.78 -25.16
CA PRO A 235 16.27 18.65 -24.26
C PRO A 235 15.72 20.09 -24.28
N ASN A 236 15.76 20.78 -23.14
CA ASN A 236 15.32 22.17 -22.98
C ASN A 236 13.85 22.49 -23.33
N VAL A 237 12.98 21.47 -23.47
CA VAL A 237 11.53 21.66 -23.72
C VAL A 237 10.77 22.11 -22.46
N GLY A 238 11.40 22.04 -21.28
CA GLY A 238 10.78 22.44 -20.01
C GLY A 238 10.47 21.29 -19.05
N LYS A 239 11.02 20.07 -19.25
CA LYS A 239 10.80 18.91 -18.36
C LYS A 239 11.15 19.21 -16.90
N SER A 240 12.38 19.72 -16.65
CA SER A 240 12.85 20.05 -15.30
C SER A 240 12.05 21.21 -14.67
N SER A 241 11.61 22.15 -15.48
CA SER A 241 10.76 23.26 -15.01
C SER A 241 9.38 22.75 -14.60
N LEU A 242 8.75 21.90 -15.41
CA LEU A 242 7.47 21.25 -15.09
C LEU A 242 7.59 20.41 -13.81
N LEU A 243 8.62 19.55 -13.73
CA LEU A 243 8.90 18.75 -12.56
C LEU A 243 9.01 19.61 -11.30
N ASN A 244 9.83 20.67 -11.35
CA ASN A 244 10.00 21.58 -10.23
C ASN A 244 8.70 22.32 -9.86
N THR A 245 7.84 22.66 -10.83
CA THR A 245 6.54 23.28 -10.57
C THR A 245 5.61 22.31 -9.85
N LEU A 246 5.48 21.07 -10.35
CA LEU A 246 4.66 20.04 -9.72
C LEU A 246 5.15 19.64 -8.31
N LEU A 247 6.47 19.73 -8.06
CA LEU A 247 7.05 19.43 -6.75
C LEU A 247 6.96 20.63 -5.77
N ARG A 248 6.82 21.87 -6.25
CA ARG A 248 6.83 23.06 -5.40
C ARG A 248 5.49 23.38 -4.74
N GLU A 249 4.37 23.09 -5.39
CA GLU A 249 3.03 23.46 -4.89
C GLU A 249 2.59 22.60 -3.71
N ASP A 250 3.02 21.31 -3.64
CA ASP A 250 2.75 20.47 -2.47
C ASP A 250 3.87 19.43 -2.31
N ARG A 251 4.97 19.81 -1.70
CA ARG A 251 5.99 18.83 -1.29
C ARG A 251 5.35 17.82 -0.36
N ALA A 252 5.07 16.61 -0.88
CA ALA A 252 4.99 15.46 0.02
C ALA A 252 6.26 15.50 0.87
N ILE A 253 6.12 15.43 2.19
CA ILE A 253 7.26 15.41 3.12
C ILE A 253 8.14 14.24 2.66
N VAL A 254 9.25 14.57 1.98
CA VAL A 254 10.27 13.58 1.63
C VAL A 254 10.93 13.22 2.94
N THR A 255 10.43 12.19 3.59
CA THR A 255 11.21 11.50 4.61
C THR A 255 12.19 10.62 3.85
N ASP A 256 13.44 11.05 3.78
CA ASP A 256 14.56 10.18 3.47
C ASP A 256 14.56 9.08 4.53
N ILE A 257 13.93 7.95 4.24
CA ILE A 257 14.08 6.75 5.06
C ILE A 257 15.43 6.17 4.65
N PRO A 258 16.49 6.28 5.49
CA PRO A 258 17.79 5.72 5.17
C PRO A 258 17.65 4.20 5.02
N GLY A 259 18.01 3.66 3.85
CA GLY A 259 17.97 2.22 3.58
C GLY A 259 17.18 1.80 2.33
N THR A 260 16.40 2.70 1.71
CA THR A 260 15.66 2.39 0.48
C THR A 260 16.34 2.91 -0.82
N THR A 261 17.52 3.51 -0.70
CA THR A 261 18.24 4.19 -1.79
C THR A 261 19.18 3.25 -2.54
N ARG A 262 18.68 2.23 -3.21
CA ARG A 262 19.51 1.48 -4.18
C ARG A 262 18.94 1.37 -5.59
N ASP A 263 17.67 1.71 -5.80
CA ASP A 263 17.07 1.63 -7.12
C ASP A 263 16.39 2.97 -7.46
N SER A 264 16.85 3.63 -8.54
CA SER A 264 16.31 4.80 -9.24
C SER A 264 15.78 5.95 -8.36
N LEU A 265 16.21 7.17 -8.66
CA LEU A 265 15.70 8.43 -8.08
C LEU A 265 14.20 8.60 -8.41
N GLU A 266 13.36 8.03 -7.58
CA GLU A 266 11.90 8.19 -7.67
C GLU A 266 11.50 9.45 -6.89
N GLU A 267 10.80 10.36 -7.51
CA GLU A 267 10.23 11.54 -6.86
C GLU A 267 8.72 11.45 -6.81
N TYR A 268 8.15 11.96 -5.72
CA TYR A 268 6.71 11.96 -5.51
C TYR A 268 6.19 13.39 -5.37
N ALA A 269 5.13 13.72 -6.12
CA ALA A 269 4.35 14.93 -5.97
C ALA A 269 2.93 14.58 -5.51
N ASN A 270 2.28 15.48 -4.79
CA ASN A 270 0.87 15.35 -4.42
C ASN A 270 0.04 16.26 -5.33
N ILE A 271 -0.74 15.68 -6.21
CA ILE A 271 -1.57 16.44 -7.15
C ILE A 271 -3.04 16.26 -6.76
N GLY A 272 -3.58 17.23 -6.01
CA GLY A 272 -4.98 17.19 -5.56
C GLY A 272 -5.36 15.94 -4.78
N GLY A 273 -4.43 15.38 -3.98
CA GLY A 273 -4.61 14.16 -3.21
C GLY A 273 -4.16 12.88 -3.92
N VAL A 274 -3.80 12.95 -5.22
CA VAL A 274 -3.25 11.83 -5.98
C VAL A 274 -1.72 11.83 -5.83
N PRO A 275 -1.08 10.75 -5.33
CA PRO A 275 0.36 10.62 -5.31
C PRO A 275 0.89 10.36 -6.73
N LEU A 276 1.58 11.34 -7.31
CA LEU A 276 2.23 11.22 -8.60
C LEU A 276 3.64 10.66 -8.40
N LYS A 277 3.92 9.48 -8.95
CA LYS A 277 5.24 8.85 -8.92
C LYS A 277 5.96 9.12 -10.24
N ILE A 278 6.95 10.03 -10.21
CA ILE A 278 7.69 10.42 -11.41
C ILE A 278 8.90 9.51 -11.58
N ILE A 279 8.97 8.85 -12.73
CA ILE A 279 10.08 7.96 -13.08
C ILE A 279 11.10 8.71 -13.94
N ASP A 280 12.42 8.40 -13.74
CA ASP A 280 13.57 8.98 -14.45
C ASP A 280 13.84 10.46 -14.15
N THR A 281 13.87 10.82 -12.87
CA THR A 281 14.28 12.18 -12.46
C THR A 281 15.77 12.46 -12.71
N ALA A 282 16.61 11.43 -12.85
CA ALA A 282 18.05 11.58 -13.16
C ALA A 282 18.30 12.19 -14.55
N GLY A 283 17.62 11.69 -15.57
CA GLY A 283 17.71 12.29 -16.93
C GLY A 283 17.07 13.68 -17.05
N ILE A 284 16.27 14.08 -16.06
CA ILE A 284 15.62 15.40 -16.00
C ILE A 284 16.50 16.43 -15.27
N ARG A 285 17.36 15.99 -14.31
CA ARG A 285 18.20 16.87 -13.47
C ARG A 285 19.62 17.08 -13.95
N GLU A 286 20.20 16.14 -14.71
CA GLU A 286 21.56 16.28 -15.22
C GLU A 286 21.59 17.23 -16.42
N THR A 287 22.16 18.39 -16.16
CA THR A 287 22.54 19.41 -17.16
C THR A 287 23.83 19.00 -17.88
N GLU A 288 23.80 19.11 -19.22
CA GLU A 288 24.94 19.28 -20.12
C GLU A 288 26.09 18.25 -20.07
N ASP A 289 26.28 17.57 -21.22
CA ASP A 289 27.45 16.80 -21.60
C ASP A 289 27.62 15.39 -21.00
N LYS A 290 27.04 14.37 -21.60
CA LYS A 290 27.64 13.05 -21.90
C LYS A 290 26.71 11.82 -22.01
N VAL A 291 25.39 11.92 -22.03
CA VAL A 291 24.52 10.70 -22.03
C VAL A 291 23.40 10.73 -23.10
N GLU A 292 23.69 11.26 -24.31
CA GLU A 292 22.65 11.35 -25.36
C GLU A 292 22.25 10.00 -26.00
N GLN A 293 23.09 8.96 -25.95
CA GLN A 293 22.77 7.66 -26.60
C GLN A 293 22.07 6.65 -25.70
N ILE A 294 22.04 6.83 -24.38
CA ILE A 294 21.34 5.94 -23.44
C ILE A 294 19.84 6.32 -23.30
N GLY A 295 19.44 7.48 -23.84
CA GLY A 295 18.13 8.07 -23.62
C GLY A 295 16.95 7.33 -24.28
N VAL A 296 17.08 6.81 -25.49
CA VAL A 296 15.95 6.25 -26.26
C VAL A 296 15.49 4.89 -25.71
N GLU A 297 16.42 3.98 -25.42
CA GLU A 297 16.08 2.65 -24.86
C GLU A 297 15.48 2.77 -23.46
N LYS A 298 15.99 3.66 -22.62
CA LYS A 298 15.42 3.95 -21.30
C LYS A 298 14.04 4.59 -21.41
N SER A 299 13.87 5.58 -22.28
CA SER A 299 12.57 6.22 -22.54
C SER A 299 11.51 5.21 -22.99
N MET A 300 11.89 4.22 -23.81
CA MET A 300 11.01 3.13 -24.22
C MET A 300 10.53 2.29 -23.02
N SER A 301 11.42 1.96 -22.09
CA SER A 301 11.07 1.18 -20.89
C SER A 301 10.17 1.97 -19.92
N TYR A 302 10.32 3.29 -19.86
CA TYR A 302 9.50 4.17 -19.03
C TYR A 302 8.10 4.34 -19.60
N VAL A 303 7.98 4.54 -20.90
CA VAL A 303 6.67 4.60 -21.61
C VAL A 303 5.86 3.32 -21.42
N GLN A 304 6.53 2.16 -21.37
CA GLN A 304 5.84 0.88 -21.16
C GLN A 304 5.33 0.66 -19.73
N LYS A 305 6.01 1.27 -18.74
CA LYS A 305 5.70 1.12 -17.33
C LYS A 305 4.80 2.23 -16.78
N ALA A 306 4.65 3.34 -17.51
CA ALA A 306 3.90 4.49 -17.07
C ALA A 306 2.38 4.25 -17.14
N ASP A 307 1.67 4.65 -16.08
CA ASP A 307 0.21 4.78 -16.06
C ASP A 307 -0.24 6.08 -16.76
N LEU A 308 0.63 7.11 -16.73
CA LEU A 308 0.40 8.41 -17.37
C LEU A 308 1.64 8.87 -18.14
N ILE A 309 1.46 9.31 -19.36
CA ILE A 309 2.50 9.93 -20.17
C ILE A 309 2.21 11.42 -20.30
N LEU A 310 3.18 12.25 -19.92
CA LEU A 310 3.21 13.68 -20.17
C LEU A 310 4.24 13.96 -21.27
N ALA A 311 3.77 14.19 -22.49
CA ALA A 311 4.61 14.45 -23.65
C ALA A 311 4.72 15.96 -23.91
N LEU A 312 5.92 16.51 -23.80
CA LEU A 312 6.18 17.94 -23.89
C LEU A 312 6.70 18.31 -25.30
N PHE A 313 6.04 19.31 -25.90
CA PHE A 313 6.46 19.92 -27.17
C PHE A 313 6.57 21.43 -27.01
N ASP A 314 7.68 22.00 -27.50
CA ASP A 314 7.96 23.44 -27.45
C ASP A 314 7.20 24.18 -28.54
N THR A 315 6.25 25.05 -28.17
CA THR A 315 5.48 25.82 -29.15
C THR A 315 6.28 26.93 -29.86
N SER A 316 7.41 27.33 -29.30
CA SER A 316 8.23 28.42 -29.84
C SER A 316 9.18 28.00 -30.97
N SER A 317 9.19 26.71 -31.35
CA SER A 317 10.07 26.18 -32.40
C SER A 317 9.35 25.14 -33.28
N ASP A 318 9.82 24.96 -34.52
CA ASP A 318 9.37 23.86 -35.38
C ASP A 318 9.75 22.48 -34.79
N LEU A 319 9.09 21.44 -35.30
CA LEU A 319 9.41 20.05 -34.97
C LEU A 319 10.84 19.70 -35.39
N THR A 320 11.61 19.14 -34.47
CA THR A 320 12.98 18.68 -34.67
C THR A 320 13.01 17.16 -34.88
N LYS A 321 14.18 16.59 -35.23
CA LYS A 321 14.34 15.14 -35.36
C LYS A 321 14.06 14.42 -34.04
N GLU A 322 14.45 15.00 -32.90
CA GLU A 322 14.17 14.46 -31.58
C GLU A 322 12.64 14.43 -31.30
N ASP A 323 11.90 15.45 -31.74
CA ASP A 323 10.43 15.46 -31.65
C ASP A 323 9.81 14.34 -32.49
N GLU A 324 10.35 14.04 -33.68
CA GLU A 324 9.92 12.93 -34.52
C GLU A 324 10.17 11.57 -33.88
N GLU A 325 11.31 11.38 -33.20
CA GLU A 325 11.60 10.16 -32.45
C GLU A 325 10.60 9.97 -31.28
N ILE A 326 10.25 11.05 -30.57
CA ILE A 326 9.24 11.04 -29.51
C ILE A 326 7.86 10.70 -30.07
N ILE A 327 7.45 11.32 -31.20
CA ILE A 327 6.19 11.03 -31.88
C ILE A 327 6.11 9.54 -32.24
N ASN A 328 7.19 8.96 -32.77
CA ASN A 328 7.25 7.54 -33.11
C ASN A 328 7.15 6.64 -31.88
N LEU A 329 7.79 7.01 -30.75
CA LEU A 329 7.74 6.30 -29.48
C LEU A 329 6.32 6.26 -28.89
N LEU A 330 5.54 7.32 -29.12
CA LEU A 330 4.21 7.52 -28.55
C LEU A 330 3.07 6.97 -29.41
N GLN A 331 3.34 6.40 -30.60
CA GLN A 331 2.31 5.86 -31.46
C GLN A 331 1.42 4.83 -30.77
N GLY A 332 0.10 5.01 -30.86
CA GLY A 332 -0.88 4.11 -30.26
C GLY A 332 -0.94 4.14 -28.73
N LYS A 333 -0.29 5.12 -28.09
CA LYS A 333 -0.32 5.30 -26.63
C LYS A 333 -1.40 6.30 -26.20
N GLU A 334 -1.59 6.41 -24.89
CA GLU A 334 -2.50 7.36 -24.25
C GLU A 334 -1.73 8.29 -23.33
N GLY A 335 -2.17 9.54 -23.23
CA GLY A 335 -1.48 10.49 -22.36
C GLY A 335 -1.99 11.92 -22.47
N ILE A 336 -1.15 12.85 -22.05
CA ILE A 336 -1.38 14.29 -22.20
C ILE A 336 -0.21 14.87 -22.97
N VAL A 337 -0.53 15.57 -24.04
CA VAL A 337 0.44 16.39 -24.78
C VAL A 337 0.43 17.78 -24.18
N LEU A 338 1.59 18.19 -23.69
CA LEU A 338 1.81 19.49 -23.10
C LEU A 338 2.54 20.40 -24.11
N LEU A 339 1.85 21.39 -24.60
CA LEU A 339 2.38 22.43 -25.48
C LEU A 339 3.02 23.49 -24.57
N THR A 340 4.35 23.43 -24.44
CA THR A 340 5.10 24.25 -23.48
C THR A 340 5.51 25.61 -24.07
N LYS A 341 5.93 26.53 -23.20
CA LYS A 341 6.37 27.89 -23.54
C LYS A 341 5.29 28.73 -24.24
N ASN A 342 4.05 28.52 -23.82
CA ASN A 342 2.90 29.27 -24.36
C ASN A 342 2.99 30.82 -24.11
N ASP A 343 3.93 31.25 -23.28
CA ASP A 343 4.31 32.64 -23.06
C ASP A 343 5.12 33.26 -24.22
N LEU A 344 5.58 32.44 -25.16
CA LEU A 344 6.32 32.89 -26.36
C LEU A 344 5.42 32.80 -27.61
N SER A 345 5.90 33.41 -28.72
CA SER A 345 5.18 33.30 -29.98
C SER A 345 5.12 31.87 -30.48
N CYS A 346 3.93 31.38 -30.81
CA CYS A 346 3.73 30.03 -31.34
C CYS A 346 4.26 29.94 -32.78
N VAL A 347 5.19 29.02 -33.00
CA VAL A 347 5.77 28.68 -34.34
C VAL A 347 5.31 27.28 -34.74
N LEU A 348 5.14 26.36 -33.76
CA LEU A 348 4.76 24.96 -33.98
C LEU A 348 3.41 24.85 -34.71
N ASP A 349 3.37 24.05 -35.78
CA ASP A 349 2.10 23.63 -36.39
C ASP A 349 1.45 22.52 -35.57
N ILE A 350 0.49 22.92 -34.70
CA ILE A 350 -0.23 22.00 -33.79
C ILE A 350 -1.10 21.01 -34.59
N GLU A 351 -1.67 21.42 -35.73
CA GLU A 351 -2.48 20.51 -36.56
C GLU A 351 -1.62 19.41 -37.19
N ASP A 352 -0.40 19.75 -37.64
CA ASP A 352 0.54 18.77 -38.15
C ASP A 352 0.98 17.79 -37.05
N LEU A 353 1.30 18.28 -35.85
CA LEU A 353 1.60 17.43 -34.70
C LEU A 353 0.44 16.46 -34.38
N GLN A 354 -0.80 16.95 -34.38
CA GLN A 354 -1.99 16.11 -34.12
C GLN A 354 -2.19 15.04 -35.20
N LYS A 355 -1.89 15.33 -36.45
CA LYS A 355 -1.97 14.36 -37.54
C LYS A 355 -0.89 13.28 -37.46
N ARG A 356 0.31 13.65 -37.00
CA ARG A 356 1.46 12.73 -36.89
C ARG A 356 1.37 11.85 -35.66
N LEU A 357 0.88 12.38 -34.54
CA LEU A 357 0.77 11.63 -33.28
C LEU A 357 -0.57 10.87 -33.22
N GLN A 358 -0.53 9.60 -33.62
CA GLN A 358 -1.69 8.71 -33.57
C GLN A 358 -1.82 8.07 -32.18
N GLY A 359 -2.88 8.41 -31.46
CA GLY A 359 -3.13 7.90 -30.08
C GLY A 359 -4.23 8.67 -29.40
N ASN A 360 -4.57 8.27 -28.17
CA ASN A 360 -5.58 8.94 -27.34
C ASN A 360 -4.90 10.00 -26.45
N PHE A 361 -4.57 11.15 -27.02
CA PHE A 361 -3.90 12.24 -26.31
C PHE A 361 -4.82 13.44 -26.11
N LYS A 362 -4.83 13.98 -24.89
CA LYS A 362 -5.40 15.29 -24.59
C LYS A 362 -4.33 16.36 -24.74
N TYR A 363 -4.60 17.41 -25.52
CA TYR A 363 -3.67 18.51 -25.75
C TYR A 363 -3.96 19.63 -24.78
N MET A 364 -2.93 20.14 -24.10
CA MET A 364 -3.02 21.25 -23.15
C MET A 364 -1.84 22.22 -23.37
N GLN A 365 -2.13 23.51 -23.29
CA GLN A 365 -1.11 24.56 -23.35
C GLN A 365 -0.68 24.91 -21.94
N ILE A 366 0.64 25.01 -21.73
CA ILE A 366 1.19 25.35 -20.41
C ILE A 366 2.36 26.33 -20.55
N SER A 367 2.53 27.16 -19.53
CA SER A 367 3.75 27.90 -19.28
C SER A 367 4.18 27.73 -17.83
N THR A 368 5.33 27.14 -17.61
CA THR A 368 5.92 27.00 -16.26
C THR A 368 6.52 28.33 -15.77
N PHE A 369 6.70 29.30 -16.65
CA PHE A 369 7.19 30.64 -16.31
C PHE A 369 6.09 31.50 -15.67
N ASN A 370 4.89 31.47 -16.23
CA ASN A 370 3.72 32.21 -15.75
C ASN A 370 2.80 31.39 -14.84
N ASN A 371 3.04 30.08 -14.72
CA ASN A 371 2.12 29.07 -14.12
C ASN A 371 0.78 28.95 -14.87
N ASP A 372 0.71 29.28 -16.14
CA ASP A 372 -0.50 29.15 -16.93
C ASP A 372 -0.74 27.67 -17.32
N GLY A 373 -1.98 27.20 -17.24
CA GLY A 373 -2.39 25.83 -17.60
C GLY A 373 -1.96 24.75 -16.57
N ILE A 374 -1.22 25.09 -15.51
CA ILE A 374 -0.74 24.10 -14.51
C ILE A 374 -1.90 23.57 -13.67
N LYS A 375 -2.79 24.42 -13.19
CA LYS A 375 -3.99 23.99 -12.42
C LYS A 375 -4.93 23.14 -13.23
N GLU A 376 -5.09 23.45 -14.52
CA GLU A 376 -5.88 22.66 -15.45
C GLU A 376 -5.26 21.29 -15.68
N LEU A 377 -3.92 21.21 -15.74
CA LEU A 377 -3.19 19.94 -15.82
C LEU A 377 -3.40 19.10 -14.55
N GLU A 378 -3.28 19.71 -13.38
CA GLU A 378 -3.53 19.03 -12.10
C GLU A 378 -4.95 18.48 -12.04
N GLN A 379 -5.95 19.30 -12.41
CA GLN A 379 -7.34 18.87 -12.42
C GLN A 379 -7.59 17.73 -13.42
N GLU A 380 -6.93 17.77 -14.58
CA GLU A 380 -7.02 16.67 -15.55
C GLU A 380 -6.43 15.38 -15.03
N ILE A 381 -5.28 15.42 -14.33
CA ILE A 381 -4.67 14.26 -13.69
C ILE A 381 -5.62 13.69 -12.64
N VAL A 382 -6.17 14.53 -11.77
CA VAL A 382 -7.15 14.13 -10.75
C VAL A 382 -8.39 13.48 -11.40
N ASN A 383 -8.95 14.11 -12.43
CA ASN A 383 -10.13 13.60 -13.12
C ASN A 383 -9.89 12.22 -13.75
N ARG A 384 -8.70 11.97 -14.33
CA ARG A 384 -8.34 10.66 -14.92
C ARG A 384 -8.30 9.55 -13.86
N VAL A 385 -7.80 9.85 -12.66
CA VAL A 385 -7.72 8.88 -11.57
C VAL A 385 -9.09 8.58 -10.97
N TYR A 386 -9.93 9.62 -10.81
CA TYR A 386 -11.24 9.50 -10.20
C TYR A 386 -12.40 9.35 -11.21
N SER A 387 -12.14 9.32 -12.52
CA SER A 387 -13.19 9.19 -13.55
C SER A 387 -13.97 7.88 -13.36
N GLY A 388 -15.18 8.02 -12.82
CA GLY A 388 -16.09 6.91 -12.49
C GLY A 388 -16.35 6.68 -11.00
N THR A 389 -15.48 7.15 -10.10
CA THR A 389 -15.54 6.88 -8.65
C THR A 389 -15.69 8.13 -7.77
N VAL A 390 -15.87 9.32 -8.36
CA VAL A 390 -15.83 10.64 -7.68
C VAL A 390 -16.87 10.82 -6.57
N LYS A 391 -17.86 9.93 -6.43
CA LYS A 391 -18.86 10.03 -5.35
C LYS A 391 -18.52 9.23 -4.09
N GLN A 392 -17.40 8.52 -4.05
CA GLN A 392 -17.04 7.65 -2.92
C GLN A 392 -15.72 8.06 -2.24
N ALA A 393 -15.60 9.33 -1.82
CA ALA A 393 -14.52 9.74 -0.91
C ALA A 393 -14.53 8.96 0.44
N GLU A 394 -15.58 8.17 0.70
CA GLU A 394 -15.77 7.31 1.87
C GLU A 394 -15.89 5.82 1.50
N GLY A 395 -15.69 5.45 0.22
CA GLY A 395 -15.87 4.08 -0.28
C GLY A 395 -14.79 3.11 0.19
N VAL A 396 -15.13 1.83 0.15
CA VAL A 396 -14.20 0.73 0.35
C VAL A 396 -13.44 0.51 -0.95
N PHE A 397 -12.13 0.74 -0.95
CA PHE A 397 -11.28 0.58 -2.13
C PHE A 397 -10.55 -0.76 -2.11
N VAL A 398 -10.51 -1.45 -3.25
CA VAL A 398 -9.55 -2.53 -3.48
C VAL A 398 -8.23 -1.89 -3.90
N ASN A 399 -7.16 -2.08 -3.14
CA ASN A 399 -5.88 -1.41 -3.40
C ASN A 399 -4.71 -2.36 -3.69
N ASN A 400 -4.94 -3.66 -3.63
CA ASN A 400 -3.90 -4.69 -3.73
C ASN A 400 -4.25 -5.70 -4.82
N VAL A 401 -3.27 -6.06 -5.66
CA VAL A 401 -3.42 -7.05 -6.74
C VAL A 401 -3.88 -8.42 -6.22
N ARG A 402 -3.38 -8.86 -5.06
CA ARG A 402 -3.81 -10.13 -4.42
C ARG A 402 -5.31 -10.09 -4.11
N GLN A 403 -5.79 -9.01 -3.48
CA GLN A 403 -7.21 -8.82 -3.16
C GLN A 403 -8.07 -8.77 -4.44
N ALA A 404 -7.63 -8.02 -5.46
CA ALA A 404 -8.33 -7.94 -6.74
C ALA A 404 -8.42 -9.28 -7.44
N ASN A 405 -7.36 -10.09 -7.41
CA ASN A 405 -7.36 -11.42 -8.01
C ASN A 405 -8.30 -12.37 -7.26
N ALA A 406 -8.26 -12.38 -5.93
CA ALA A 406 -9.17 -13.21 -5.13
C ALA A 406 -10.63 -12.84 -5.37
N LEU A 407 -10.97 -11.53 -5.47
CA LEU A 407 -12.31 -11.06 -5.83
C LEU A 407 -12.72 -11.50 -7.24
N LYS A 408 -11.83 -11.42 -8.24
CA LYS A 408 -12.09 -11.89 -9.61
C LYS A 408 -12.34 -13.39 -9.68
N GLU A 409 -11.55 -14.17 -8.94
CA GLU A 409 -11.76 -15.64 -8.87
C GLU A 409 -13.08 -15.96 -8.16
N ALA A 410 -13.41 -15.28 -7.06
CA ALA A 410 -14.70 -15.43 -6.41
C ALA A 410 -15.86 -15.05 -7.34
N GLN A 411 -15.75 -13.94 -8.09
CA GLN A 411 -16.74 -13.51 -9.07
C GLN A 411 -16.97 -14.59 -10.13
N LYS A 412 -15.89 -15.19 -10.65
CA LYS A 412 -15.97 -16.27 -11.63
C LYS A 412 -16.73 -17.48 -11.08
N TYR A 413 -16.42 -17.94 -9.87
CA TYR A 413 -17.14 -19.06 -9.25
C TYR A 413 -18.62 -18.76 -9.01
N LEU A 414 -18.96 -17.50 -8.67
CA LEU A 414 -20.37 -17.08 -8.56
C LEU A 414 -21.06 -17.06 -9.93
N GLU A 415 -20.35 -16.73 -11.01
CA GLU A 415 -20.87 -16.85 -12.39
C GLU A 415 -21.09 -18.30 -12.76
N ASP A 416 -20.15 -19.18 -12.47
CA ASP A 416 -20.26 -20.62 -12.72
C ASP A 416 -21.46 -21.19 -11.93
N CYS A 417 -21.63 -20.80 -10.66
CA CYS A 417 -22.79 -21.13 -9.83
C CYS A 417 -24.13 -20.71 -10.47
N LEU A 418 -24.23 -19.47 -10.98
CA LEU A 418 -25.44 -18.99 -11.65
C LEU A 418 -25.74 -19.78 -12.94
N ASN A 419 -24.72 -20.11 -13.72
CA ASN A 419 -24.85 -20.94 -14.92
C ASN A 419 -25.33 -22.36 -14.56
N THR A 420 -24.81 -22.94 -13.47
CA THR A 420 -25.21 -24.26 -12.96
C THR A 420 -26.68 -24.26 -12.56
N ILE A 421 -27.16 -23.18 -11.91
CA ILE A 421 -28.59 -23.00 -11.58
C ILE A 421 -29.45 -22.86 -12.86
N GLU A 422 -29.04 -22.03 -13.83
CA GLU A 422 -29.76 -21.81 -15.08
C GLU A 422 -29.85 -23.07 -15.96
N MET A 423 -28.86 -23.98 -15.86
CA MET A 423 -28.88 -25.28 -16.54
C MET A 423 -29.68 -26.34 -15.80
N ASP A 424 -30.32 -25.98 -14.70
CA ASP A 424 -31.08 -26.89 -13.82
C ASP A 424 -30.28 -28.14 -13.42
N MET A 425 -29.01 -27.95 -13.11
CA MET A 425 -28.13 -29.02 -12.61
C MET A 425 -28.44 -29.37 -11.15
N ALA A 426 -27.94 -30.53 -10.71
CA ALA A 426 -28.09 -30.97 -9.32
C ALA A 426 -27.46 -29.98 -8.35
N GLU A 427 -28.09 -29.75 -7.20
CA GLU A 427 -27.66 -28.79 -6.17
C GLU A 427 -26.24 -29.02 -5.65
N ASP A 428 -25.75 -30.28 -5.66
CA ASP A 428 -24.38 -30.62 -5.30
C ASP A 428 -23.34 -29.83 -6.10
N PHE A 429 -23.57 -29.60 -7.41
CA PHE A 429 -22.67 -28.82 -8.26
C PHE A 429 -22.73 -27.34 -7.88
N ILE A 430 -23.93 -26.81 -7.55
CA ILE A 430 -24.11 -25.43 -7.10
C ILE A 430 -23.31 -25.19 -5.81
N VAL A 431 -23.39 -26.12 -4.86
CA VAL A 431 -22.66 -26.05 -3.58
C VAL A 431 -21.15 -26.02 -3.78
N ILE A 432 -20.61 -26.80 -4.75
CA ILE A 432 -19.16 -26.82 -5.04
C ILE A 432 -18.69 -25.45 -5.52
N ASP A 433 -19.41 -24.83 -6.46
CA ASP A 433 -19.03 -23.54 -7.04
C ASP A 433 -19.10 -22.42 -5.98
N ILE A 434 -20.20 -22.37 -5.22
CA ILE A 434 -20.38 -21.32 -4.22
C ILE A 434 -19.39 -21.47 -3.04
N ARG A 435 -19.04 -22.70 -2.66
CA ARG A 435 -18.01 -22.98 -1.65
C ARG A 435 -16.64 -22.51 -2.11
N SER A 436 -16.30 -22.70 -3.39
CA SER A 436 -15.07 -22.20 -3.99
C SER A 436 -15.00 -20.65 -3.95
N ALA A 437 -16.13 -19.96 -4.21
CA ALA A 437 -16.20 -18.51 -4.06
C ALA A 437 -15.99 -18.08 -2.59
N TRP A 438 -16.57 -18.80 -1.63
CA TRP A 438 -16.40 -18.52 -0.20
C TRP A 438 -14.95 -18.66 0.26
N GLU A 439 -14.23 -19.68 -0.22
CA GLU A 439 -12.81 -19.89 0.05
C GLU A 439 -11.96 -18.75 -0.50
N LYS A 440 -12.22 -18.34 -1.75
CA LYS A 440 -11.49 -17.22 -2.38
C LYS A 440 -11.67 -15.88 -1.66
N LEU A 441 -12.87 -15.61 -1.17
CA LEU A 441 -13.08 -14.44 -0.32
C LEU A 441 -12.33 -14.55 1.02
N GLY A 442 -12.19 -15.77 1.56
CA GLY A 442 -11.42 -16.04 2.78
C GLY A 442 -9.92 -15.78 2.64
N GLU A 443 -9.35 -15.97 1.43
CA GLU A 443 -7.96 -15.62 1.17
C GLU A 443 -7.66 -14.12 1.38
N ILE A 444 -8.66 -13.25 1.23
CA ILE A 444 -8.49 -11.81 1.40
C ILE A 444 -8.21 -11.46 2.86
N THR A 445 -8.99 -12.02 3.78
CA THR A 445 -8.88 -11.79 5.23
C THR A 445 -7.82 -12.68 5.89
N GLY A 446 -7.37 -13.72 5.20
CA GLY A 446 -6.34 -14.64 5.70
C GLY A 446 -6.91 -15.88 6.40
N ASP A 447 -8.23 -16.13 6.30
CA ASP A 447 -8.87 -17.29 6.94
C ASP A 447 -8.51 -18.62 6.23
N THR A 448 -8.16 -18.55 4.93
CA THR A 448 -7.88 -19.71 4.07
C THR A 448 -6.56 -19.59 3.32
N VAL A 449 -5.57 -18.86 3.86
CA VAL A 449 -4.26 -18.59 3.22
C VAL A 449 -3.19 -19.54 3.73
N ASP A 450 -2.35 -20.04 2.83
CA ASP A 450 -1.18 -20.85 3.16
C ASP A 450 -0.11 -20.04 3.90
N GLU A 451 0.63 -20.70 4.81
CA GLU A 451 1.70 -20.09 5.62
C GLU A 451 2.79 -19.42 4.74
N ASP A 452 3.14 -20.01 3.61
CA ASP A 452 4.16 -19.49 2.70
C ASP A 452 3.78 -18.10 2.16
N ILE A 453 2.50 -17.89 1.85
CA ILE A 453 1.98 -16.59 1.38
C ILE A 453 2.02 -15.56 2.52
N ILE A 454 1.65 -15.97 3.73
CA ILE A 454 1.74 -15.13 4.92
C ILE A 454 3.17 -14.67 5.13
N ASP A 455 4.14 -15.58 5.09
CA ASP A 455 5.56 -15.28 5.25
C ASP A 455 6.08 -14.34 4.16
N GLN A 456 5.68 -14.57 2.91
CA GLN A 456 6.04 -13.69 1.80
C GLN A 456 5.50 -12.26 2.00
N ILE A 457 4.26 -12.11 2.48
CA ILE A 457 3.66 -10.79 2.75
C ILE A 457 4.45 -10.06 3.83
N PHE A 458 4.71 -10.71 4.97
CA PHE A 458 5.37 -10.06 6.11
C PHE A 458 6.86 -9.82 5.87
N SER A 459 7.53 -10.59 5.00
CA SER A 459 8.93 -10.35 4.62
C SER A 459 9.18 -8.98 3.96
N GLN A 460 8.13 -8.34 3.42
CA GLN A 460 8.19 -7.02 2.80
C GLN A 460 8.04 -5.87 3.81
N PHE A 461 7.80 -6.18 5.07
CA PHE A 461 7.63 -5.19 6.13
C PHE A 461 8.97 -4.72 6.69
N CYS A 462 8.95 -3.57 7.36
CA CYS A 462 10.11 -3.10 8.11
C CYS A 462 10.35 -3.94 9.36
N ILE A 463 11.62 -4.11 9.76
CA ILE A 463 11.97 -4.67 11.07
C ILE A 463 11.43 -3.74 12.16
N GLY A 464 10.83 -4.31 13.21
CA GLY A 464 10.22 -3.54 14.31
C GLY A 464 8.74 -3.22 14.12
N LYS A 465 8.14 -3.75 13.04
CA LYS A 465 6.69 -3.69 12.74
C LYS A 465 6.04 -5.05 12.67
#